data_179e3ac4ed60235e149fe163f4e511c6
#
_entry.id   179e3ac4ed60235e149fe163f4e511c6
#
_cell.length_a   1.000
_cell.length_b   1.000
_cell.length_c   1.000
_cell.angle_alpha   90.00
_cell.angle_beta   90.00
_cell.angle_gamma   90.00
#
_symmetry.space_group_name_H-M   'P 1'
#
loop_
_entity.id
_entity.type
_entity.pdbx_description
1 polymer ?
#
loop_
_entity_poly.entity_id
_entity_poly.type
_entity_poly.pdbx_seq_one_letter_code
_entity_poly.pdbx_strand_id
1 'polypeptide(L)'
;CNKLQALPQQITLMMNNLPCGYFRDLQEIKEVFLPAFDQLISCLEMSTYIIRRMKVNDHILDDPRYDPMFSVEKVNQLAASGVPFRDAYKQVGLEIEAGQFVPDKNIHHTHEGSIGNLCNEQIRQLMDEVYDRFHFERVAEAEESLLKS
;
A
#
# COMPACT_ATOMS: atom_id res chain seq x y z
N CYS A 1 -9.41 8.75 6.88
CA CYS A 1 -7.93 8.65 6.75
C CYS A 1 -7.22 10.01 6.91
N ASN A 2 -7.60 11.06 6.16
CA ASN A 2 -6.88 12.36 6.21
C ASN A 2 -6.83 12.97 7.64
N LYS A 3 -7.90 12.82 8.41
CA LYS A 3 -7.94 13.30 9.81
C LYS A 3 -6.91 12.56 10.67
N LEU A 4 -6.74 11.25 10.49
CA LEU A 4 -5.73 10.45 11.21
C LEU A 4 -4.31 10.81 10.78
N GLN A 5 -4.09 11.12 9.49
CA GLN A 5 -2.79 11.57 8.99
C GLN A 5 -2.35 12.91 9.61
N ALA A 6 -3.28 13.77 9.97
CA ALA A 6 -2.99 15.06 10.60
C ALA A 6 -2.66 14.94 12.11
N LEU A 7 -3.02 13.82 12.76
CA LEU A 7 -2.88 13.66 14.21
C LEU A 7 -1.45 13.78 14.73
N PRO A 8 -0.42 13.18 14.11
CA PRO A 8 0.96 13.33 14.58
C PRO A 8 1.40 14.80 14.61
N GLN A 9 1.02 15.57 13.60
CA GLN A 9 1.33 16.99 13.53
C GLN A 9 0.59 17.79 14.62
N GLN A 10 -0.68 17.46 14.86
CA GLN A 10 -1.46 18.07 15.93
C GLN A 10 -0.82 17.83 17.29
N ILE A 11 -0.45 16.58 17.60
CA ILE A 11 0.22 16.23 18.87
C ILE A 11 1.55 16.97 19.01
N THR A 12 2.34 17.02 17.93
CA THR A 12 3.62 17.77 17.94
C THR A 12 3.42 19.24 18.29
N LEU A 13 2.40 19.88 17.72
CA LEU A 13 2.08 21.29 18.00
C LEU A 13 1.61 21.49 19.43
N MET A 14 0.84 20.56 19.99
CA MET A 14 0.37 20.62 21.38
C MET A 14 1.52 20.49 22.40
N MET A 15 2.62 19.83 22.00
CA MET A 15 3.82 19.66 22.84
C MET A 15 4.83 20.79 22.70
N ASN A 16 4.64 21.71 21.78
CA ASN A 16 5.57 22.80 21.53
C ASN A 16 5.46 23.88 22.64
N ASN A 17 6.61 24.54 22.91
CA ASN A 17 6.73 25.69 23.82
C ASN A 17 6.37 25.38 25.26
N LEU A 18 6.36 24.14 25.70
CA LEU A 18 6.17 23.78 27.07
C LEU A 18 7.51 23.92 27.82
N PRO A 19 7.56 24.65 28.96
CA PRO A 19 8.76 24.70 29.79
C PRO A 19 9.03 23.34 30.45
N CYS A 20 10.20 23.21 31.13
CA CYS A 20 10.52 22.00 31.90
C CYS A 20 9.57 21.82 33.08
N GLY A 21 9.05 20.60 33.27
CA GLY A 21 8.19 20.22 34.38
C GLY A 21 6.89 19.52 33.93
N TYR A 22 5.96 19.38 34.87
CA TYR A 22 4.65 18.83 34.61
C TYR A 22 3.70 19.92 34.12
N PHE A 23 3.09 19.65 32.94
CA PHE A 23 2.08 20.54 32.34
C PHE A 23 0.81 19.79 32.07
N ARG A 24 -0.32 20.42 32.38
CA ARG A 24 -1.64 19.90 32.14
C ARG A 24 -1.95 19.81 30.64
N ASP A 25 -1.31 20.61 29.83
CA ASP A 25 -1.40 20.59 28.36
C ASP A 25 -1.15 19.18 27.79
N LEU A 26 -0.22 18.42 28.37
CA LEU A 26 0.05 17.04 27.98
C LEU A 26 -1.16 16.08 28.23
N GLN A 27 -2.08 16.47 29.12
CA GLN A 27 -3.31 15.69 29.34
C GLN A 27 -4.33 15.89 28.22
N GLU A 28 -4.33 17.06 27.60
CA GLU A 28 -5.23 17.38 26.47
C GLU A 28 -4.93 16.51 25.26
N ILE A 29 -3.73 15.96 25.14
CA ILE A 29 -3.36 15.01 24.08
C ILE A 29 -4.29 13.79 24.08
N LYS A 30 -4.78 13.36 25.25
CA LYS A 30 -5.66 12.20 25.39
C LYS A 30 -6.99 12.41 24.65
N GLU A 31 -7.47 13.64 24.59
CA GLU A 31 -8.72 13.98 23.91
C GLU A 31 -8.65 13.67 22.39
N VAL A 32 -7.49 13.87 21.79
CA VAL A 32 -7.29 13.63 20.35
C VAL A 32 -6.69 12.26 20.05
N PHE A 33 -5.86 11.74 20.96
CA PHE A 33 -5.13 10.50 20.75
C PHE A 33 -5.98 9.25 21.00
N LEU A 34 -6.72 9.19 22.11
CA LEU A 34 -7.49 8.00 22.46
C LEU A 34 -8.60 7.68 21.44
N PRO A 35 -9.42 8.64 20.99
CA PRO A 35 -10.43 8.35 19.98
C PRO A 35 -9.86 7.99 18.59
N ALA A 36 -8.58 8.26 18.36
CA ALA A 36 -7.94 7.94 17.08
C ALA A 36 -7.84 6.43 16.85
N PHE A 37 -7.76 5.62 17.89
CA PHE A 37 -7.74 4.15 17.77
C PHE A 37 -9.06 3.63 17.19
N ASP A 38 -10.19 4.08 17.71
CA ASP A 38 -11.50 3.67 17.21
C ASP A 38 -11.69 4.11 15.75
N GLN A 39 -11.23 5.33 15.42
CA GLN A 39 -11.27 5.82 14.04
C GLN A 39 -10.37 5.01 13.12
N LEU A 40 -9.18 4.59 13.58
CA LEU A 40 -8.29 3.74 12.82
C LEU A 40 -8.89 2.36 12.57
N ILE A 41 -9.45 1.74 13.61
CA ILE A 41 -10.14 0.45 13.52
C ILE A 41 -11.27 0.54 12.49
N SER A 42 -12.11 1.56 12.58
CA SER A 42 -13.20 1.78 11.62
C SER A 42 -12.69 1.95 10.18
N CYS A 43 -11.58 2.64 9.97
CA CYS A 43 -10.95 2.75 8.64
C CYS A 43 -10.46 1.40 8.12
N LEU A 44 -9.86 0.56 8.97
CA LEU A 44 -9.37 -0.77 8.60
C LEU A 44 -10.53 -1.73 8.29
N GLU A 45 -11.61 -1.68 9.07
CA GLU A 45 -12.82 -2.46 8.82
C GLU A 45 -13.46 -2.08 7.48
N MET A 46 -13.57 -0.78 7.19
CA MET A 46 -14.10 -0.30 5.92
C MET A 46 -13.21 -0.71 4.75
N SER A 47 -11.89 -0.62 4.90
CA SER A 47 -10.94 -1.07 3.88
C SER A 47 -11.08 -2.57 3.61
N THR A 48 -11.20 -3.37 4.66
CA THR A 48 -11.44 -4.82 4.57
C THR A 48 -12.75 -5.12 3.87
N TYR A 49 -13.82 -4.39 4.22
CA TYR A 49 -15.12 -4.52 3.58
C TYR A 49 -15.06 -4.24 2.08
N ILE A 50 -14.38 -3.17 1.67
CA ILE A 50 -14.22 -2.79 0.26
C ILE A 50 -13.45 -3.87 -0.49
N ILE A 51 -12.28 -4.29 0.03
CA ILE A 51 -11.42 -5.29 -0.62
C ILE A 51 -12.17 -6.62 -0.84
N ARG A 52 -12.90 -7.08 0.18
CA ARG A 52 -13.66 -8.35 0.10
C ARG A 52 -14.82 -8.31 -0.91
N ARG A 53 -15.27 -7.12 -1.29
CA ARG A 53 -16.39 -6.92 -2.23
C ARG A 53 -15.96 -6.37 -3.58
N MET A 54 -14.68 -6.09 -3.73
CA MET A 54 -14.13 -5.63 -5.00
C MET A 54 -14.32 -6.72 -6.07
N LYS A 55 -14.87 -6.31 -7.20
CA LYS A 55 -14.98 -7.17 -8.39
C LYS A 55 -13.98 -6.69 -9.41
N VAL A 56 -13.12 -7.59 -9.82
CA VAL A 56 -12.16 -7.32 -10.89
C VAL A 56 -12.88 -7.50 -12.24
N ASN A 57 -12.63 -6.59 -13.16
CA ASN A 57 -13.05 -6.76 -14.54
C ASN A 57 -11.92 -7.47 -15.29
N ASP A 58 -12.04 -8.79 -15.43
CA ASP A 58 -11.00 -9.64 -16.00
C ASP A 58 -10.67 -9.31 -17.47
N HIS A 59 -11.60 -8.63 -18.16
CA HIS A 59 -11.49 -8.27 -19.58
C HIS A 59 -11.14 -6.79 -19.82
N ILE A 60 -10.79 -6.03 -18.78
CA ILE A 60 -10.52 -4.60 -18.93
C ILE A 60 -9.36 -4.33 -19.90
N LEU A 61 -8.37 -5.21 -19.91
CA LEU A 61 -7.18 -5.08 -20.77
C LEU A 61 -7.42 -5.55 -22.23
N ASP A 62 -8.61 -6.05 -22.54
CA ASP A 62 -9.00 -6.36 -23.91
C ASP A 62 -9.38 -5.09 -24.69
N ASP A 63 -9.69 -4.01 -23.98
CA ASP A 63 -9.98 -2.70 -24.58
C ASP A 63 -8.70 -2.08 -25.15
N PRO A 64 -8.65 -1.78 -26.47
CA PRO A 64 -7.46 -1.22 -27.14
C PRO A 64 -6.95 0.09 -26.52
N ARG A 65 -7.77 0.81 -25.77
CA ARG A 65 -7.33 2.02 -25.05
C ARG A 65 -6.22 1.76 -24.05
N TYR A 66 -6.10 0.52 -23.55
CA TYR A 66 -5.06 0.10 -22.62
C TYR A 66 -3.82 -0.51 -23.29
N ASP A 67 -3.83 -0.72 -24.60
CA ASP A 67 -2.68 -1.29 -25.32
C ASP A 67 -1.38 -0.53 -25.08
N PRO A 68 -1.36 0.85 -25.01
CA PRO A 68 -0.14 1.60 -24.72
C PRO A 68 0.49 1.31 -23.37
N MET A 69 -0.24 0.72 -22.40
CA MET A 69 0.33 0.31 -21.11
C MET A 69 1.46 -0.72 -21.26
N PHE A 70 1.44 -1.50 -22.32
CA PHE A 70 2.42 -2.53 -22.64
C PHE A 70 3.61 -2.02 -23.46
N SER A 71 3.70 -0.71 -23.70
CA SER A 71 4.77 -0.10 -24.50
C SER A 71 6.16 -0.32 -23.92
N VAL A 72 6.28 -0.34 -22.58
CA VAL A 72 7.56 -0.55 -21.89
C VAL A 72 8.16 -1.92 -22.21
N GLU A 73 7.32 -2.96 -22.33
CA GLU A 73 7.77 -4.31 -22.69
C GLU A 73 8.44 -4.31 -24.05
N LYS A 74 7.83 -3.66 -25.04
CA LYS A 74 8.41 -3.57 -26.40
C LYS A 74 9.71 -2.74 -26.42
N VAL A 75 9.76 -1.65 -25.66
CA VAL A 75 11.00 -0.85 -25.52
C VAL A 75 12.11 -1.70 -24.93
N ASN A 76 11.82 -2.49 -23.87
CA ASN A 76 12.79 -3.38 -23.25
C ASN A 76 13.27 -4.49 -24.19
N GLN A 77 12.36 -5.08 -24.98
CA GLN A 77 12.70 -6.09 -25.98
C GLN A 77 13.64 -5.52 -27.05
N LEU A 78 13.36 -4.31 -27.56
CA LEU A 78 14.22 -3.64 -28.53
C LEU A 78 15.60 -3.30 -27.92
N ALA A 79 15.61 -2.81 -26.67
CA ALA A 79 16.87 -2.53 -25.99
C ALA A 79 17.70 -3.80 -25.77
N ALA A 80 17.08 -4.90 -25.39
CA ALA A 80 17.74 -6.20 -25.24
C ALA A 80 18.29 -6.74 -26.57
N SER A 81 17.67 -6.36 -27.70
CA SER A 81 18.13 -6.71 -29.05
C SER A 81 19.29 -5.81 -29.54
N GLY A 82 19.73 -4.83 -28.72
CA GLY A 82 20.86 -3.95 -29.03
C GLY A 82 20.48 -2.56 -29.57
N VAL A 83 19.18 -2.24 -29.65
CA VAL A 83 18.74 -0.88 -29.99
C VAL A 83 18.96 0.04 -28.79
N PRO A 84 19.63 1.21 -28.95
CA PRO A 84 19.75 2.17 -27.85
C PRO A 84 18.39 2.53 -27.25
N PHE A 85 18.28 2.53 -25.92
CA PHE A 85 16.99 2.72 -25.22
C PHE A 85 16.21 3.95 -25.71
N ARG A 86 16.90 5.06 -25.94
CA ARG A 86 16.29 6.30 -26.43
C ARG A 86 15.66 6.14 -27.81
N ASP A 87 16.29 5.39 -28.69
CA ASP A 87 15.80 5.14 -30.05
C ASP A 87 14.63 4.14 -30.02
N ALA A 88 14.74 3.10 -29.19
CA ALA A 88 13.66 2.15 -28.96
C ALA A 88 12.40 2.87 -28.39
N TYR A 89 12.57 3.74 -27.41
CA TYR A 89 11.48 4.53 -26.83
C TYR A 89 10.80 5.43 -27.89
N LYS A 90 11.60 6.12 -28.68
CA LYS A 90 11.10 6.99 -29.76
C LYS A 90 10.37 6.18 -30.83
N GLN A 91 10.92 5.04 -31.24
CA GLN A 91 10.27 4.15 -32.21
C GLN A 91 8.92 3.68 -31.74
N VAL A 92 8.82 3.16 -30.51
CA VAL A 92 7.55 2.66 -29.95
C VAL A 92 6.54 3.82 -29.79
N GLY A 93 6.98 5.01 -29.40
CA GLY A 93 6.13 6.18 -29.33
C GLY A 93 5.51 6.56 -30.69
N LEU A 94 6.28 6.52 -31.77
CA LEU A 94 5.80 6.78 -33.12
C LEU A 94 4.84 5.67 -33.61
N GLU A 95 5.09 4.41 -33.28
CA GLU A 95 4.17 3.29 -33.59
C GLU A 95 2.81 3.48 -32.89
N ILE A 96 2.80 3.96 -31.62
CA ILE A 96 1.57 4.26 -30.90
C ILE A 96 0.81 5.43 -31.56
N GLU A 97 1.53 6.52 -31.87
CA GLU A 97 0.93 7.69 -32.53
C GLU A 97 0.33 7.36 -33.89
N ALA A 98 0.98 6.47 -34.65
CA ALA A 98 0.52 5.98 -35.95
C ALA A 98 -0.59 4.93 -35.85
N GLY A 99 -0.98 4.50 -34.64
CA GLY A 99 -1.97 3.40 -34.45
C GLY A 99 -1.48 2.03 -34.93
N GLN A 100 -0.16 1.85 -35.02
CA GLN A 100 0.47 0.61 -35.52
C GLN A 100 1.07 -0.23 -34.37
N PHE A 101 0.97 0.24 -33.16
CA PHE A 101 1.49 -0.47 -32.00
C PHE A 101 0.67 -1.74 -31.72
N VAL A 102 1.34 -2.87 -31.67
CA VAL A 102 0.79 -4.17 -31.28
C VAL A 102 1.38 -4.55 -29.94
N PRO A 103 0.57 -4.63 -28.85
CA PRO A 103 1.06 -4.97 -27.53
C PRO A 103 1.40 -6.47 -27.42
N ASP A 104 2.49 -6.78 -26.73
CA ASP A 104 2.69 -8.11 -26.15
C ASP A 104 2.11 -8.10 -24.74
N LYS A 105 0.99 -8.78 -24.52
CA LYS A 105 0.29 -8.85 -23.24
C LYS A 105 0.77 -10.02 -22.38
N ASN A 106 1.69 -10.84 -22.88
CA ASN A 106 2.28 -11.95 -22.14
C ASN A 106 3.49 -11.46 -21.31
N ILE A 107 3.17 -10.89 -20.15
CA ILE A 107 4.19 -10.30 -19.26
C ILE A 107 4.69 -11.35 -18.28
N HIS A 108 6.01 -11.52 -18.23
CA HIS A 108 6.71 -12.38 -17.29
C HIS A 108 7.92 -11.66 -16.72
N HIS A 109 7.78 -11.16 -15.49
CA HIS A 109 8.87 -10.54 -14.77
C HIS A 109 9.40 -11.49 -13.68
N THR A 110 10.67 -11.35 -13.34
CA THR A 110 11.35 -12.21 -12.35
C THR A 110 11.61 -11.49 -11.03
N HIS A 111 11.53 -10.17 -11.00
CA HIS A 111 11.77 -9.41 -9.77
C HIS A 111 10.61 -9.55 -8.79
N GLU A 112 10.90 -9.47 -7.51
CA GLU A 112 9.94 -9.65 -6.42
C GLU A 112 8.82 -8.60 -6.49
N GLY A 113 7.57 -9.06 -6.28
CA GLY A 113 6.37 -8.23 -6.30
C GLY A 113 5.83 -7.92 -7.70
N SER A 114 6.46 -8.42 -8.77
CA SER A 114 6.04 -8.19 -10.14
C SER A 114 5.05 -9.25 -10.65
N ILE A 115 4.44 -8.97 -11.81
CA ILE A 115 3.62 -9.94 -12.55
C ILE A 115 4.49 -11.15 -12.91
N GLY A 116 4.09 -12.35 -12.45
CA GLY A 116 4.87 -13.59 -12.57
C GLY A 116 5.65 -13.97 -11.32
N ASN A 117 5.91 -13.02 -10.39
CA ASN A 117 6.59 -13.30 -9.12
C ASN A 117 6.02 -12.41 -7.99
N LEU A 118 4.73 -12.62 -7.64
CA LEU A 118 4.00 -11.79 -6.67
C LEU A 118 4.47 -11.95 -5.22
N CYS A 119 5.18 -13.02 -4.90
CA CYS A 119 5.68 -13.34 -3.56
C CYS A 119 4.58 -13.38 -2.47
N ASN A 120 3.37 -13.81 -2.82
CA ASN A 120 2.23 -13.82 -1.90
C ASN A 120 2.47 -14.68 -0.65
N GLU A 121 3.15 -15.82 -0.80
CA GLU A 121 3.43 -16.70 0.33
C GLU A 121 4.46 -16.07 1.29
N GLN A 122 5.48 -15.40 0.77
CA GLN A 122 6.46 -14.68 1.56
C GLN A 122 5.82 -13.50 2.31
N ILE A 123 4.90 -12.78 1.65
CA ILE A 123 4.13 -11.70 2.29
C ILE A 123 3.27 -12.25 3.44
N ARG A 124 2.62 -13.40 3.25
CA ARG A 124 1.83 -14.07 4.28
C ARG A 124 2.71 -14.47 5.47
N GLN A 125 3.84 -15.12 5.19
CA GLN A 125 4.79 -15.52 6.24
C GLN A 125 5.27 -14.31 7.06
N LEU A 126 5.65 -13.22 6.41
CA LEU A 126 6.05 -11.98 7.10
C LEU A 126 4.92 -11.41 7.98
N MET A 127 3.67 -11.51 7.53
CA MET A 127 2.52 -11.09 8.33
C MET A 127 2.33 -11.98 9.55
N ASP A 128 2.43 -13.29 9.39
CA ASP A 128 2.29 -14.26 10.48
C ASP A 128 3.39 -14.05 11.53
N GLU A 129 4.65 -13.84 11.11
CA GLU A 129 5.76 -13.53 12.01
C GLU A 129 5.54 -12.23 12.81
N VAL A 130 4.91 -11.21 12.20
CA VAL A 130 4.55 -9.98 12.90
C VAL A 130 3.42 -10.23 13.89
N TYR A 131 2.39 -10.97 13.47
CA TYR A 131 1.23 -11.28 14.30
C TYR A 131 1.61 -12.05 15.56
N ASP A 132 2.50 -13.04 15.45
CA ASP A 132 2.98 -13.85 16.57
C ASP A 132 3.73 -13.04 17.63
N ARG A 133 4.29 -11.87 17.27
CA ARG A 133 4.99 -10.99 18.23
C ARG A 133 4.06 -10.19 19.13
N PHE A 134 2.76 -10.11 18.82
CA PHE A 134 1.81 -9.33 19.62
C PHE A 134 1.41 -9.99 20.93
N HIS A 135 1.52 -11.33 21.05
CA HIS A 135 1.18 -12.09 22.26
C HIS A 135 -0.20 -11.72 22.83
N PHE A 136 -1.22 -11.73 21.98
CA PHE A 136 -2.60 -11.37 22.35
C PHE A 136 -3.16 -12.19 23.51
N GLU A 137 -2.74 -13.44 23.66
CA GLU A 137 -3.08 -14.32 24.77
C GLU A 137 -2.67 -13.74 26.13
N ARG A 138 -1.51 -13.08 26.22
CA ARG A 138 -1.02 -12.46 27.46
C ARG A 138 -1.89 -11.27 27.88
N VAL A 139 -2.43 -10.52 26.90
CA VAL A 139 -3.35 -9.41 27.17
C VAL A 139 -4.66 -9.96 27.70
N ALA A 140 -5.22 -10.98 27.07
CA ALA A 140 -6.45 -11.65 27.52
C ALA A 140 -6.32 -12.22 28.93
N GLU A 141 -5.21 -12.89 29.24
CA GLU A 141 -4.92 -13.41 30.58
C GLU A 141 -4.83 -12.29 31.64
N ALA A 142 -4.18 -11.18 31.30
CA ALA A 142 -4.07 -10.02 32.19
C ALA A 142 -5.44 -9.40 32.47
N GLU A 143 -6.28 -9.20 31.45
CA GLU A 143 -7.63 -8.68 31.59
C GLU A 143 -8.51 -9.63 32.46
N GLU A 144 -8.45 -10.93 32.20
CA GLU A 144 -9.19 -11.92 32.98
C GLU A 144 -8.76 -11.94 34.44
N SER A 145 -7.47 -11.77 34.74
CA SER A 145 -6.94 -11.72 36.10
C SER A 145 -7.44 -10.49 36.86
N LEU A 146 -7.60 -9.35 36.20
CA LEU A 146 -8.15 -8.12 36.78
C LEU A 146 -9.62 -8.26 37.17
N LEU A 147 -10.39 -9.05 36.42
CA LEU A 147 -11.81 -9.29 36.69
C LEU A 147 -12.06 -10.29 37.82
N LYS A 148 -11.04 -11.09 38.20
CA LYS A 148 -11.12 -12.12 39.25
C LYS A 148 -10.59 -11.64 40.60
N SER A 149 -9.99 -10.46 40.65
CA SER A 149 -9.50 -9.81 41.89
C SER A 149 -10.57 -8.94 42.53
#